data_15b335915b6d915db148bfb2c296282e
#
_entry.id   15b335915b6d915db148bfb2c296282e
#
_cell.length_a   1.000
_cell.length_b   1.000
_cell.length_c   1.000
_cell.angle_alpha   90.00
_cell.angle_beta   90.00
_cell.angle_gamma   90.00
#
_symmetry.space_group_name_H-M   'P 1'
#
loop_
_entity.id
_entity.type
_entity.pdbx_description
1 polymer ?
#
loop_
_entity_poly.entity_id
_entity_poly.type
_entity_poly.pdbx_seq_one_letter_code
_entity_poly.pdbx_strand_id
1 'polypeptide(L)'
;MEITSAVVKELRERTGCGMMDCKKALVECGGDTEKAIDYLREKGLAKAAKKADRNAKDGRVFSYIHNTGKVGVLVEIDCETDFVARTDEFQELGHEVAMQVAATNPAYLAPEDVPAEDLEREKEIYRQQLIAEGKPADRLEKIIEGKVRKFYEQNCLVEQAWIRDGDKKINDLVVALVAKMGENMKIRRFARFSIGD
;
A
#
# COMPACT_ATOMS: atom_id res chain seq x y z
N MET A 1 25.73 -11.60 -15.92
CA MET A 1 26.52 -10.84 -14.91
C MET A 1 26.84 -11.78 -13.75
N GLU A 2 28.03 -11.71 -13.19
CA GLU A 2 28.40 -12.58 -12.07
C GLU A 2 27.69 -12.12 -10.81
N ILE A 3 26.99 -13.02 -10.12
CA ILE A 3 26.22 -12.70 -8.91
C ILE A 3 27.17 -12.69 -7.73
N THR A 4 27.77 -11.53 -7.48
CA THR A 4 28.68 -11.32 -6.35
C THR A 4 27.90 -11.01 -5.07
N SER A 5 28.54 -11.20 -3.91
CA SER A 5 27.97 -10.82 -2.61
C SER A 5 27.65 -9.32 -2.51
N ALA A 6 28.37 -8.47 -3.25
CA ALA A 6 28.13 -7.03 -3.30
C ALA A 6 26.78 -6.72 -4.00
N VAL A 7 26.50 -7.34 -5.16
CA VAL A 7 25.23 -7.15 -5.88
C VAL A 7 24.04 -7.67 -5.05
N VAL A 8 24.22 -8.79 -4.35
CA VAL A 8 23.16 -9.30 -3.45
C VAL A 8 22.90 -8.34 -2.29
N LYS A 9 23.96 -7.74 -1.72
CA LYS A 9 23.83 -6.73 -0.64
C LYS A 9 23.12 -5.47 -1.14
N GLU A 10 23.49 -4.96 -2.30
CA GLU A 10 22.85 -3.81 -2.93
C GLU A 10 21.34 -4.05 -3.16
N LEU A 11 20.99 -5.22 -3.75
CA LEU A 11 19.60 -5.58 -3.96
C LEU A 11 18.82 -5.66 -2.64
N ARG A 12 19.46 -6.20 -1.58
CA ARG A 12 18.86 -6.24 -0.24
C ARG A 12 18.62 -4.83 0.33
N GLU A 13 19.58 -3.92 0.19
CA GLU A 13 19.44 -2.53 0.66
C GLU A 13 18.30 -1.81 -0.06
N ARG A 14 18.11 -2.07 -1.37
CA ARG A 14 17.02 -1.48 -2.16
C ARG A 14 15.65 -2.08 -1.86
N THR A 15 15.57 -3.38 -1.55
CA THR A 15 14.29 -4.09 -1.44
C THR A 15 13.88 -4.42 -0.02
N GLY A 16 14.81 -4.37 0.95
CA GLY A 16 14.59 -4.83 2.32
C GLY A 16 14.39 -6.34 2.47
N CYS A 17 14.45 -7.12 1.38
CA CYS A 17 14.23 -8.56 1.38
C CYS A 17 15.36 -9.33 2.04
N GLY A 18 15.11 -10.60 2.44
CA GLY A 18 16.13 -11.47 3.00
C GLY A 18 17.27 -11.74 2.02
N MET A 19 18.51 -11.87 2.52
CA MET A 19 19.73 -12.11 1.70
C MET A 19 19.58 -13.30 0.74
N MET A 20 18.97 -14.39 1.21
CA MET A 20 18.77 -15.60 0.40
C MET A 20 17.68 -15.41 -0.67
N ASP A 21 16.63 -14.63 -0.39
CA ASP A 21 15.61 -14.29 -1.37
C ASP A 21 16.20 -13.39 -2.46
N CYS A 22 17.02 -12.40 -2.10
CA CYS A 22 17.74 -11.54 -3.05
C CYS A 22 18.70 -12.34 -3.93
N LYS A 23 19.51 -13.25 -3.36
CA LYS A 23 20.40 -14.12 -4.12
C LYS A 23 19.62 -14.99 -5.11
N LYS A 24 18.52 -15.58 -4.65
CA LYS A 24 17.66 -16.43 -5.49
C LYS A 24 17.02 -15.62 -6.63
N ALA A 25 16.52 -14.42 -6.35
CA ALA A 25 15.96 -13.54 -7.37
C ALA A 25 16.97 -13.18 -8.45
N LEU A 26 18.21 -12.82 -8.06
CA LEU A 26 19.29 -12.55 -9.02
C LEU A 26 19.63 -13.75 -9.89
N VAL A 27 19.66 -14.97 -9.31
CA VAL A 27 19.89 -16.20 -10.07
C VAL A 27 18.78 -16.40 -11.11
N GLU A 28 17.52 -16.33 -10.71
CA GLU A 28 16.36 -16.51 -11.59
C GLU A 28 16.28 -15.43 -12.70
N CYS A 29 16.77 -14.22 -12.41
CA CYS A 29 16.77 -13.11 -13.36
C CYS A 29 18.10 -12.92 -14.11
N GLY A 30 19.02 -13.91 -14.06
CA GLY A 30 20.30 -13.86 -14.79
C GLY A 30 21.22 -12.70 -14.37
N GLY A 31 21.11 -12.22 -13.14
CA GLY A 31 21.89 -11.12 -12.59
C GLY A 31 21.35 -9.72 -12.93
N ASP A 32 20.16 -9.62 -13.55
CA ASP A 32 19.48 -8.36 -13.83
C ASP A 32 18.79 -7.87 -12.56
N THR A 33 19.28 -6.75 -12.02
CA THR A 33 18.82 -6.21 -10.73
C THR A 33 17.39 -5.69 -10.80
N GLU A 34 17.00 -5.04 -11.90
CA GLU A 34 15.63 -4.49 -12.04
C GLU A 34 14.61 -5.62 -12.15
N LYS A 35 14.87 -6.63 -12.96
CA LYS A 35 14.02 -7.82 -13.03
C LYS A 35 13.97 -8.59 -11.69
N ALA A 36 15.06 -8.59 -10.94
CA ALA A 36 15.09 -9.21 -9.63
C ALA A 36 14.22 -8.44 -8.61
N ILE A 37 14.13 -7.11 -8.70
CA ILE A 37 13.20 -6.30 -7.90
C ILE A 37 11.75 -6.69 -8.22
N ASP A 38 11.38 -6.71 -9.50
CA ASP A 38 10.02 -7.09 -9.93
C ASP A 38 9.68 -8.52 -9.47
N TYR A 39 10.59 -9.45 -9.65
CA TYR A 39 10.43 -10.83 -9.18
C TYR A 39 10.24 -10.93 -7.66
N LEU A 40 10.99 -10.15 -6.88
CA LEU A 40 10.83 -10.08 -5.42
C LEU A 40 9.49 -9.47 -5.02
N ARG A 41 9.04 -8.45 -5.75
CA ARG A 41 7.72 -7.83 -5.54
C ARG A 41 6.59 -8.82 -5.80
N GLU A 42 6.59 -9.51 -6.95
CA GLU A 42 5.61 -10.55 -7.28
C GLU A 42 5.59 -11.68 -6.22
N LYS A 43 6.78 -12.12 -5.82
CA LYS A 43 6.91 -13.14 -4.77
C LYS A 43 6.44 -12.67 -3.41
N GLY A 44 6.68 -11.40 -3.07
CA GLY A 44 6.18 -10.76 -1.85
C GLY A 44 4.66 -10.74 -1.83
N LEU A 45 4.03 -10.32 -2.93
CA LEU A 45 2.57 -10.35 -3.12
C LEU A 45 2.01 -11.76 -2.93
N ALA A 46 2.61 -12.78 -3.56
CA ALA A 46 2.18 -14.16 -3.42
C ALA A 46 2.33 -14.71 -1.99
N LYS A 47 3.40 -14.32 -1.28
CA LYS A 47 3.59 -14.69 0.14
C LYS A 47 2.56 -14.00 1.05
N ALA A 48 2.27 -12.72 0.82
CA ALA A 48 1.28 -11.96 1.57
C ALA A 48 -0.13 -12.53 1.35
N ALA A 49 -0.51 -12.79 0.09
CA ALA A 49 -1.81 -13.38 -0.25
C ALA A 49 -2.05 -14.73 0.48
N LYS A 50 -1.04 -15.60 0.56
CA LYS A 50 -1.14 -16.88 1.30
C LYS A 50 -1.35 -16.72 2.81
N LYS A 51 -1.12 -15.53 3.34
CA LYS A 51 -1.24 -15.24 4.77
C LYS A 51 -2.44 -14.36 5.10
N ALA A 52 -3.09 -13.77 4.09
CA ALA A 52 -4.18 -12.82 4.27
C ALA A 52 -5.33 -13.37 5.15
N ASP A 53 -5.59 -14.70 5.06
CA ASP A 53 -6.63 -15.37 5.85
C ASP A 53 -6.19 -15.73 7.28
N ARG A 54 -4.91 -15.54 7.64
CA ARG A 54 -4.46 -15.82 8.99
C ARG A 54 -5.00 -14.78 9.97
N ASN A 55 -5.29 -15.26 11.16
CA ASN A 55 -5.88 -14.42 12.19
C ASN A 55 -4.82 -13.49 12.81
N ALA A 56 -4.94 -12.21 12.54
CA ALA A 56 -4.17 -11.14 13.17
C ALA A 56 -5.00 -10.60 14.35
N LYS A 57 -4.65 -11.00 15.58
CA LYS A 57 -5.37 -10.64 16.82
C LYS A 57 -4.57 -9.74 17.74
N ASP A 58 -3.32 -9.51 17.40
CA ASP A 58 -2.43 -8.59 18.07
C ASP A 58 -2.20 -7.37 17.19
N GLY A 59 -1.38 -6.44 17.60
CA GLY A 59 -1.10 -5.24 16.82
C GLY A 59 -0.86 -4.01 17.68
N ARG A 60 -1.00 -2.84 17.06
CA ARG A 60 -0.88 -1.56 17.78
C ARG A 60 -1.76 -0.47 17.19
N VAL A 61 -2.11 0.48 18.06
CA VAL A 61 -2.66 1.77 17.64
C VAL A 61 -1.52 2.78 17.59
N PHE A 62 -1.35 3.41 16.43
CA PHE A 62 -0.38 4.47 16.20
C PHE A 62 -1.07 5.82 16.20
N SER A 63 -0.39 6.84 16.69
CA SER A 63 -0.88 8.20 16.66
C SER A 63 0.11 9.11 15.93
N TYR A 64 -0.43 10.09 15.22
CA TYR A 64 0.35 11.17 14.63
C TYR A 64 -0.37 12.49 14.87
N ILE A 65 0.34 13.44 15.46
CA ILE A 65 -0.14 14.82 15.57
C ILE A 65 0.79 15.69 14.72
N HIS A 66 0.19 16.37 13.75
CA HIS A 66 0.96 17.28 12.90
C HIS A 66 1.54 18.44 13.73
N ASN A 67 2.69 18.94 13.33
CA ASN A 67 3.44 19.97 14.08
C ASN A 67 2.63 21.24 14.39
N THR A 68 1.62 21.55 13.57
CA THR A 68 0.68 22.66 13.82
C THR A 68 -0.32 22.39 14.94
N GLY A 69 -0.42 21.15 15.41
CA GLY A 69 -1.42 20.69 16.38
C GLY A 69 -2.87 20.71 15.86
N LYS A 70 -3.08 20.99 14.57
CA LYS A 70 -4.43 21.09 13.97
C LYS A 70 -4.93 19.80 13.31
N VAL A 71 -4.05 18.86 13.04
CA VAL A 71 -4.38 17.56 12.45
C VAL A 71 -3.87 16.46 13.37
N GLY A 72 -4.75 15.54 13.73
CA GLY A 72 -4.45 14.36 14.54
C GLY A 72 -5.00 13.11 13.89
N VAL A 73 -4.23 12.02 13.96
CA VAL A 73 -4.57 10.73 13.36
C VAL A 73 -4.33 9.60 14.36
N LEU A 74 -5.23 8.63 14.37
CA LEU A 74 -5.04 7.31 14.97
C LEU A 74 -5.17 6.25 13.89
N VAL A 75 -4.27 5.26 13.88
CA VAL A 75 -4.30 4.12 12.96
C VAL A 75 -4.12 2.84 13.74
N GLU A 76 -4.99 1.86 13.53
CA GLU A 76 -4.88 0.50 14.04
C GLU A 76 -4.28 -0.41 12.97
N ILE A 77 -3.16 -1.05 13.29
CA ILE A 77 -2.52 -2.07 12.45
C ILE A 77 -2.42 -3.36 13.24
N ASP A 78 -3.02 -4.41 12.69
CA ASP A 78 -3.04 -5.75 13.27
C ASP A 78 -1.86 -6.58 12.76
N CYS A 79 -1.37 -7.51 13.60
CA CYS A 79 -0.41 -8.57 13.27
C CYS A 79 -0.76 -9.87 14.02
N GLU A 80 -0.01 -10.95 13.77
CA GLU A 80 -0.30 -12.25 14.42
C GLU A 80 0.19 -12.29 15.87
N THR A 81 1.35 -11.64 16.18
CA THR A 81 1.98 -11.70 17.50
C THR A 81 2.45 -10.34 18.02
N ASP A 82 2.55 -10.22 19.34
CA ASP A 82 3.11 -9.06 20.03
C ASP A 82 4.62 -8.89 19.78
N PHE A 83 5.33 -9.96 19.41
CA PHE A 83 6.74 -9.90 19.04
C PHE A 83 6.93 -9.04 17.80
N VAL A 84 6.11 -9.23 16.75
CA VAL A 84 6.15 -8.43 15.54
C VAL A 84 5.69 -7.01 15.83
N ALA A 85 4.64 -6.83 16.63
CA ALA A 85 4.14 -5.52 17.02
C ALA A 85 5.19 -4.63 17.71
N ARG A 86 6.24 -5.21 18.30
CA ARG A 86 7.34 -4.49 18.99
C ARG A 86 8.55 -4.20 18.11
N THR A 87 8.60 -4.73 16.89
CA THR A 87 9.74 -4.49 15.99
C THR A 87 9.79 -3.05 15.50
N ASP A 88 10.99 -2.53 15.28
CA ASP A 88 11.19 -1.17 14.78
C ASP A 88 10.52 -0.98 13.41
N GLU A 89 10.57 -1.99 12.55
CA GLU A 89 9.95 -1.96 11.22
C GLU A 89 8.43 -1.88 11.27
N PHE A 90 7.79 -2.56 12.23
CA PHE A 90 6.34 -2.45 12.44
C PHE A 90 5.96 -1.06 12.98
N GLN A 91 6.79 -0.52 13.89
CA GLN A 91 6.62 0.85 14.40
C GLN A 91 6.76 1.88 13.27
N GLU A 92 7.75 1.72 12.41
CA GLU A 92 7.96 2.58 11.25
C GLU A 92 6.78 2.52 10.28
N LEU A 93 6.30 1.32 9.93
CA LEU A 93 5.09 1.17 9.11
C LEU A 93 3.91 1.95 9.70
N GLY A 94 3.65 1.79 11.01
CA GLY A 94 2.54 2.47 11.67
C GLY A 94 2.65 3.99 11.63
N HIS A 95 3.85 4.52 11.80
CA HIS A 95 4.14 5.95 11.73
C HIS A 95 3.95 6.48 10.31
N GLU A 96 4.47 5.78 9.30
CA GLU A 96 4.34 6.16 7.89
C GLU A 96 2.88 6.16 7.44
N VAL A 97 2.10 5.14 7.82
CA VAL A 97 0.66 5.09 7.52
C VAL A 97 -0.09 6.23 8.21
N ALA A 98 0.22 6.54 9.47
CA ALA A 98 -0.42 7.64 10.19
C ALA A 98 -0.10 9.01 9.55
N MET A 99 1.14 9.23 9.10
CA MET A 99 1.52 10.43 8.36
C MET A 99 0.81 10.52 7.01
N GLN A 100 0.70 9.40 6.28
CA GLN A 100 -0.04 9.33 5.03
C GLN A 100 -1.49 9.80 5.22
N VAL A 101 -2.20 9.24 6.21
CA VAL A 101 -3.58 9.62 6.53
C VAL A 101 -3.69 11.10 6.88
N ALA A 102 -2.74 11.64 7.64
CA ALA A 102 -2.72 13.06 7.98
C ALA A 102 -2.59 13.95 6.74
N ALA A 103 -1.72 13.56 5.80
CA ALA A 103 -1.41 14.35 4.61
C ALA A 103 -2.48 14.26 3.52
N THR A 104 -3.07 13.08 3.30
CA THR A 104 -3.92 12.82 2.13
C THR A 104 -5.42 12.76 2.43
N ASN A 105 -5.81 12.67 3.72
CA ASN A 105 -7.20 12.57 4.16
C ASN A 105 -8.01 11.54 3.36
N PRO A 106 -7.62 10.26 3.33
CA PRO A 106 -8.37 9.24 2.60
C PRO A 106 -9.79 9.09 3.16
N ALA A 107 -10.76 8.91 2.27
CA ALA A 107 -12.15 8.71 2.67
C ALA A 107 -12.43 7.26 3.11
N TYR A 108 -11.68 6.30 2.53
CA TYR A 108 -11.88 4.86 2.73
C TYR A 108 -10.53 4.19 3.02
N LEU A 109 -10.56 3.03 3.65
CA LEU A 109 -9.36 2.23 3.86
C LEU A 109 -8.95 1.52 2.55
N ALA A 110 -9.89 0.82 1.92
CA ALA A 110 -9.66 0.00 0.74
C ALA A 110 -10.80 0.16 -0.29
N PRO A 111 -10.64 -0.26 -1.55
CA PRO A 111 -11.70 -0.24 -2.56
C PRO A 111 -12.99 -0.96 -2.14
N GLU A 112 -12.87 -2.04 -1.35
CA GLU A 112 -13.97 -2.84 -0.84
C GLU A 112 -14.83 -2.09 0.20
N ASP A 113 -14.27 -1.04 0.81
CA ASP A 113 -14.96 -0.22 1.81
C ASP A 113 -15.77 0.92 1.16
N VAL A 114 -15.62 1.13 -0.15
CA VAL A 114 -16.38 2.14 -0.89
C VAL A 114 -17.82 1.66 -1.05
N PRO A 115 -18.84 2.37 -0.53
CA PRO A 115 -20.23 1.99 -0.73
C PRO A 115 -20.58 1.89 -2.22
N ALA A 116 -21.29 0.83 -2.60
CA ALA A 116 -21.66 0.62 -4.00
C ALA A 116 -22.45 1.81 -4.59
N GLU A 117 -23.27 2.46 -3.77
CA GLU A 117 -24.04 3.65 -4.17
C GLU A 117 -23.14 4.85 -4.50
N ASP A 118 -22.08 5.06 -3.72
CA ASP A 118 -21.11 6.14 -3.97
C ASP A 118 -20.33 5.88 -5.24
N LEU A 119 -19.88 4.64 -5.44
CA LEU A 119 -19.17 4.25 -6.64
C LEU A 119 -20.03 4.39 -7.90
N GLU A 120 -21.30 3.96 -7.86
CA GLU A 120 -22.23 4.11 -9.00
C GLU A 120 -22.55 5.59 -9.28
N ARG A 121 -22.68 6.42 -8.25
CA ARG A 121 -22.84 7.87 -8.40
C ARG A 121 -21.64 8.49 -9.11
N GLU A 122 -20.42 8.14 -8.70
CA GLU A 122 -19.20 8.62 -9.34
C GLU A 122 -19.11 8.17 -10.81
N LYS A 123 -19.42 6.90 -11.09
CA LYS A 123 -19.44 6.39 -12.48
C LYS A 123 -20.44 7.16 -13.35
N GLU A 124 -21.61 7.47 -12.82
CA GLU A 124 -22.62 8.22 -13.57
C GLU A 124 -22.17 9.66 -13.83
N ILE A 125 -21.54 10.32 -12.85
CA ILE A 125 -20.94 11.64 -13.03
C ILE A 125 -19.88 11.59 -14.14
N TYR A 126 -18.99 10.60 -14.11
CA TYR A 126 -17.97 10.42 -15.16
C TYR A 126 -18.60 10.18 -16.53
N ARG A 127 -19.66 9.37 -16.61
CA ARG A 127 -20.38 9.09 -17.85
C ARG A 127 -20.95 10.36 -18.46
N GLN A 128 -21.63 11.16 -17.66
CA GLN A 128 -22.20 12.44 -18.11
C GLN A 128 -21.13 13.43 -18.58
N GLN A 129 -20.02 13.55 -17.86
CA GLN A 129 -18.90 14.38 -18.26
C GLN A 129 -18.32 13.95 -19.61
N LEU A 130 -18.10 12.65 -19.80
CA LEU A 130 -17.52 12.12 -21.04
C LEU A 130 -18.46 12.29 -22.25
N ILE A 131 -19.77 12.16 -22.04
CA ILE A 131 -20.80 12.43 -23.07
C ILE A 131 -20.76 13.93 -23.43
N ALA A 132 -20.70 14.82 -22.45
CA ALA A 132 -20.62 16.25 -22.69
C ALA A 132 -19.31 16.66 -23.42
N GLU A 133 -18.22 15.92 -23.19
CA GLU A 133 -16.95 16.06 -23.90
C GLU A 133 -16.98 15.46 -25.33
N GLY A 134 -18.07 14.84 -25.75
CA GLY A 134 -18.22 14.22 -27.06
C GLY A 134 -17.40 12.94 -27.26
N LYS A 135 -17.09 12.21 -26.18
CA LYS A 135 -16.37 10.94 -26.29
C LYS A 135 -17.23 9.86 -26.96
N PRO A 136 -16.66 9.01 -27.83
CA PRO A 136 -17.39 7.94 -28.49
C PRO A 136 -18.00 6.94 -27.49
N ALA A 137 -19.24 6.54 -27.73
CA ALA A 137 -20.00 5.66 -26.84
C ALA A 137 -19.33 4.31 -26.58
N ASP A 138 -18.64 3.77 -27.59
CA ASP A 138 -17.89 2.50 -27.51
C ASP A 138 -16.66 2.55 -26.61
N ARG A 139 -16.20 3.75 -26.23
CA ARG A 139 -15.03 3.96 -25.37
C ARG A 139 -15.37 4.40 -23.95
N LEU A 140 -16.63 4.77 -23.68
CA LEU A 140 -17.04 5.34 -22.39
C LEU A 140 -16.69 4.41 -21.21
N GLU A 141 -17.09 3.15 -21.28
CA GLU A 141 -16.88 2.21 -20.17
C GLU A 141 -15.38 2.04 -19.85
N LYS A 142 -14.54 1.90 -20.88
CA LYS A 142 -13.08 1.77 -20.68
C LYS A 142 -12.46 3.02 -20.03
N ILE A 143 -12.97 4.21 -20.39
CA ILE A 143 -12.49 5.47 -19.80
C ILE A 143 -13.00 5.57 -18.34
N ILE A 144 -14.24 5.17 -18.09
CA ILE A 144 -14.82 5.15 -16.73
C ILE A 144 -14.03 4.21 -15.81
N GLU A 145 -13.67 3.00 -16.29
CA GLU A 145 -12.80 2.10 -15.51
C GLU A 145 -11.47 2.77 -15.12
N GLY A 146 -10.85 3.51 -16.05
CA GLY A 146 -9.65 4.27 -15.76
C GLY A 146 -9.85 5.40 -14.74
N LYS A 147 -11.00 6.09 -14.79
CA LYS A 147 -11.38 7.12 -13.82
C LYS A 147 -11.67 6.52 -12.44
N VAL A 148 -12.35 5.36 -12.38
CA VAL A 148 -12.61 4.62 -11.13
C VAL A 148 -11.29 4.19 -10.48
N ARG A 149 -10.31 3.72 -11.26
CA ARG A 149 -8.97 3.41 -10.72
C ARG A 149 -8.34 4.64 -10.06
N LYS A 150 -8.40 5.80 -10.72
CA LYS A 150 -7.90 7.05 -10.14
C LYS A 150 -8.68 7.48 -8.90
N PHE A 151 -9.99 7.24 -8.88
CA PHE A 151 -10.80 7.48 -7.68
C PHE A 151 -10.30 6.66 -6.49
N TYR A 152 -10.00 5.37 -6.68
CA TYR A 152 -9.42 4.54 -5.63
C TYR A 152 -8.03 5.03 -5.20
N GLU A 153 -7.17 5.37 -6.15
CA GLU A 153 -5.83 5.93 -5.87
C GLU A 153 -5.87 7.25 -5.07
N GLN A 154 -6.94 8.01 -5.19
CA GLN A 154 -7.11 9.25 -4.45
C GLN A 154 -7.78 9.06 -3.09
N ASN A 155 -8.78 8.17 -3.01
CA ASN A 155 -9.68 8.10 -1.87
C ASN A 155 -9.47 6.87 -0.97
N CYS A 156 -8.82 5.79 -1.44
CA CYS A 156 -8.57 4.59 -0.66
C CYS A 156 -7.12 4.55 -0.17
N LEU A 157 -6.92 4.56 1.14
CA LEU A 157 -5.60 4.64 1.77
C LEU A 157 -4.61 3.60 1.20
N VAL A 158 -5.02 2.34 1.07
CA VAL A 158 -4.12 1.25 0.61
C VAL A 158 -3.71 1.40 -0.85
N GLU A 159 -4.50 2.11 -1.67
CA GLU A 159 -4.24 2.36 -3.09
C GLU A 159 -3.45 3.65 -3.34
N GLN A 160 -3.33 4.52 -2.34
CA GLN A 160 -2.60 5.77 -2.48
C GLN A 160 -1.10 5.55 -2.69
N ALA A 161 -0.51 6.37 -3.54
CA ALA A 161 0.93 6.50 -3.64
C ALA A 161 1.49 7.02 -2.30
N TRP A 162 2.57 6.40 -1.82
CA TRP A 162 3.22 6.79 -0.57
C TRP A 162 3.84 8.19 -0.69
N ILE A 163 3.57 9.05 0.27
CA ILE A 163 4.01 10.46 0.24
C ILE A 163 5.54 10.65 0.20
N ARG A 164 6.33 9.63 0.59
CA ARG A 164 7.80 9.69 0.52
C ARG A 164 8.38 9.08 -0.75
N ASP A 165 7.63 8.21 -1.41
CA ASP A 165 8.06 7.51 -2.61
C ASP A 165 6.82 7.17 -3.46
N GLY A 166 6.54 8.02 -4.44
CA GLY A 166 5.35 7.93 -5.30
C GLY A 166 5.30 6.68 -6.19
N ASP A 167 6.40 5.94 -6.30
CA ASP A 167 6.46 4.68 -7.05
C ASP A 167 5.92 3.49 -6.24
N LYS A 168 5.66 3.68 -4.95
CA LYS A 168 5.10 2.67 -4.05
C LYS A 168 3.74 3.09 -3.53
N LYS A 169 2.85 2.13 -3.38
CA LYS A 169 1.57 2.31 -2.69
C LYS A 169 1.72 2.01 -1.19
N ILE A 170 0.79 2.49 -0.39
CA ILE A 170 0.72 2.12 1.03
C ILE A 170 0.59 0.60 1.20
N ASN A 171 -0.20 -0.07 0.35
CA ASN A 171 -0.30 -1.53 0.36
C ASN A 171 1.05 -2.23 0.10
N ASP A 172 1.91 -1.66 -0.73
CA ASP A 172 3.23 -2.24 -1.02
C ASP A 172 4.11 -2.27 0.25
N LEU A 173 3.99 -1.27 1.15
CA LEU A 173 4.71 -1.25 2.43
C LEU A 173 4.24 -2.39 3.34
N VAL A 174 2.92 -2.60 3.43
CA VAL A 174 2.34 -3.69 4.21
C VAL A 174 2.81 -5.04 3.66
N VAL A 175 2.68 -5.26 2.35
CA VAL A 175 3.09 -6.50 1.68
C VAL A 175 4.57 -6.79 1.87
N ALA A 176 5.43 -5.77 1.75
CA ALA A 176 6.86 -5.91 1.96
C ALA A 176 7.18 -6.36 3.41
N LEU A 177 6.49 -5.78 4.39
CA LEU A 177 6.68 -6.15 5.79
C LEU A 177 6.14 -7.55 6.09
N VAL A 178 4.98 -7.94 5.56
CA VAL A 178 4.43 -9.31 5.64
C VAL A 178 5.41 -10.33 5.04
N ALA A 179 6.02 -10.01 3.90
CA ALA A 179 6.99 -10.88 3.26
C ALA A 179 8.29 -11.03 4.10
N LYS A 180 8.71 -9.95 4.77
CA LYS A 180 9.92 -9.89 5.60
C LYS A 180 9.72 -10.60 6.95
N MET A 181 8.66 -10.28 7.67
CA MET A 181 8.40 -10.80 9.03
C MET A 181 7.78 -12.20 9.02
N GLY A 182 7.10 -12.56 7.94
CA GLY A 182 6.49 -13.87 7.84
C GLY A 182 5.14 -14.01 8.54
N GLU A 183 4.56 -12.93 9.04
CA GLU A 183 3.25 -12.85 9.66
C GLU A 183 2.26 -12.07 8.78
N ASN A 184 0.95 -12.36 8.94
CA ASN A 184 -0.09 -11.52 8.38
C ASN A 184 -0.14 -10.17 9.09
N MET A 185 -0.28 -9.11 8.33
CA MET A 185 -0.47 -7.76 8.85
C MET A 185 -1.48 -7.03 7.99
N LYS A 186 -2.30 -6.20 8.61
CA LYS A 186 -3.28 -5.39 7.90
C LYS A 186 -3.54 -4.09 8.63
N ILE A 187 -3.75 -3.04 7.88
CA ILE A 187 -4.33 -1.82 8.41
C ILE A 187 -5.80 -2.12 8.69
N ARG A 188 -6.23 -1.94 9.93
CA ARG A 188 -7.60 -2.30 10.35
C ARG A 188 -8.57 -1.16 10.14
N ARG A 189 -8.18 0.03 10.61
CA ARG A 189 -8.96 1.27 10.53
C ARG A 189 -8.11 2.47 10.89
N PHE A 190 -8.62 3.63 10.58
CA PHE A 190 -8.03 4.89 11.01
C PHE A 190 -9.12 5.90 11.39
N ALA A 191 -8.72 6.92 12.13
CA ALA A 191 -9.53 8.11 12.40
C ALA A 191 -8.64 9.34 12.24
N ARG A 192 -9.15 10.36 11.56
CA ARG A 192 -8.49 11.64 11.37
C ARG A 192 -9.36 12.75 11.93
N PHE A 193 -8.74 13.66 12.63
CA PHE A 193 -9.35 14.87 13.16
C PHE A 193 -8.59 16.07 12.63
N SER A 194 -9.29 17.06 12.16
CA SER A 194 -8.71 18.30 11.69
C SER A 194 -9.55 19.48 12.19
N ILE A 195 -8.87 20.51 12.66
CA ILE A 195 -9.56 21.72 13.10
C ILE A 195 -9.93 22.54 11.86
N GLY A 196 -11.23 22.75 11.68
CA GLY A 196 -11.78 23.53 10.57
C GLY A 196 -12.32 22.70 9.40
N ASP A 197 -12.33 21.35 9.55
CA ASP A 197 -13.09 20.46 8.65
C ASP A 197 -14.54 20.37 9.11
#